data_15ff389ef978679ad173028c0a76494c
#
_entry.id   15ff389ef978679ad173028c0a76494c
#
_cell.length_a   1.000
_cell.length_b   1.000
_cell.length_c   1.000
_cell.angle_alpha   90.00
_cell.angle_beta   90.00
_cell.angle_gamma   90.00
#
_symmetry.space_group_name_H-M   'P 1'
#
loop_
_entity.id
_entity.type
_entity.pdbx_description
1 polymer ?
#
loop_
_entity_poly.entity_id
_entity_poly.type
_entity_poly.pdbx_seq_one_letter_code
_entity_poly.pdbx_strand_id
1 'polypeptide(L)'
;METREKNTKERILEEALKLFSQSGYMGTSMNDIAAELGVTKAALYKHYKSKQEILESIVERMNQMDAERAKKYEMPEGNMAEVIAGYKDTALDKIKQYTKVQFLHWTEEEFPCRFRKMLTLEQYRDPDMAELYQNYLAKGPVAYIEKIFAGLTKNDKDARQLALEFYGPIFLLYSLYDGMDEKQDVTKMVEQHVERFSKRLEDTEESSKKD
;
A
#
# COMPACT_ATOMS: atom_id res chain seq x y z
N MET A 1 -25.22 20.20 -7.49
CA MET A 1 -25.05 19.17 -8.52
C MET A 1 -23.68 18.46 -8.37
N GLU A 2 -22.61 19.20 -8.20
CA GLU A 2 -21.22 18.70 -8.08
C GLU A 2 -21.01 17.67 -6.94
N THR A 3 -21.55 17.93 -5.75
CA THR A 3 -21.44 17.02 -4.58
C THR A 3 -22.15 15.67 -4.80
N ARG A 4 -23.29 15.67 -5.53
CA ARG A 4 -24.05 14.44 -5.83
C ARG A 4 -23.37 13.60 -6.91
N GLU A 5 -22.72 14.23 -7.86
CA GLU A 5 -21.96 13.57 -8.93
C GLU A 5 -20.67 12.96 -8.37
N LYS A 6 -19.96 13.69 -7.51
CA LYS A 6 -18.79 13.18 -6.78
C LYS A 6 -19.14 11.95 -5.95
N ASN A 7 -20.25 11.99 -5.20
CA ASN A 7 -20.73 10.84 -4.42
C ASN A 7 -21.08 9.63 -5.32
N THR A 8 -21.62 9.85 -6.51
CA THR A 8 -21.95 8.77 -7.45
C THR A 8 -20.67 8.13 -8.01
N LYS A 9 -19.68 8.93 -8.40
CA LYS A 9 -18.38 8.40 -8.88
C LYS A 9 -17.70 7.57 -7.80
N GLU A 10 -17.66 8.06 -6.57
CA GLU A 10 -17.08 7.30 -5.43
C GLU A 10 -17.75 5.93 -5.24
N ARG A 11 -19.09 5.90 -5.23
CA ARG A 11 -19.84 4.64 -5.13
C ARG A 11 -19.51 3.67 -6.28
N ILE A 12 -19.32 4.19 -7.49
CA ILE A 12 -18.92 3.36 -8.63
C ILE A 12 -17.55 2.75 -8.40
N LEU A 13 -16.57 3.52 -7.90
CA LEU A 13 -15.24 3.02 -7.59
C LEU A 13 -15.27 1.93 -6.51
N GLU A 14 -16.04 2.14 -5.44
CA GLU A 14 -16.18 1.21 -4.33
C GLU A 14 -16.79 -0.13 -4.76
N GLU A 15 -17.90 -0.10 -5.51
CA GLU A 15 -18.55 -1.32 -5.98
C GLU A 15 -17.75 -2.02 -7.10
N ALA A 16 -17.11 -1.26 -7.99
CA ALA A 16 -16.23 -1.83 -9.00
C ALA A 16 -15.03 -2.54 -8.33
N LEU A 17 -14.38 -1.88 -7.38
CA LEU A 17 -13.24 -2.46 -6.66
C LEU A 17 -13.66 -3.69 -5.83
N LYS A 18 -14.84 -3.69 -5.24
CA LYS A 18 -15.41 -4.86 -4.57
C LYS A 18 -15.50 -6.04 -5.53
N LEU A 19 -16.09 -5.85 -6.71
CA LEU A 19 -16.20 -6.90 -7.73
C LEU A 19 -14.80 -7.34 -8.23
N PHE A 20 -13.90 -6.39 -8.48
CA PHE A 20 -12.53 -6.70 -8.91
C PHE A 20 -11.77 -7.54 -7.86
N SER A 21 -11.98 -7.26 -6.57
CA SER A 21 -11.34 -8.02 -5.50
C SER A 21 -11.88 -9.44 -5.30
N GLN A 22 -13.10 -9.71 -5.78
CA GLN A 22 -13.78 -11.01 -5.65
C GLN A 22 -13.63 -11.88 -6.90
N SER A 23 -13.88 -11.29 -8.07
CA SER A 23 -13.97 -12.01 -9.35
C SER A 23 -12.77 -11.73 -10.28
N GLY A 24 -11.88 -10.86 -9.86
CA GLY A 24 -10.78 -10.32 -10.66
C GLY A 24 -11.20 -9.18 -11.59
N TYR A 25 -10.23 -8.35 -11.95
CA TYR A 25 -10.45 -7.27 -12.92
C TYR A 25 -10.85 -7.83 -14.29
N MET A 26 -10.15 -8.85 -14.77
CA MET A 26 -10.46 -9.47 -16.06
C MET A 26 -11.84 -10.16 -16.07
N GLY A 27 -12.24 -10.75 -14.95
CA GLY A 27 -13.52 -11.46 -14.80
C GLY A 27 -14.74 -10.54 -14.63
N THR A 28 -14.55 -9.23 -14.42
CA THR A 28 -15.63 -8.27 -14.19
C THR A 28 -15.90 -7.41 -15.41
N SER A 29 -17.15 -7.22 -15.79
CA SER A 29 -17.58 -6.36 -16.89
C SER A 29 -18.27 -5.09 -16.41
N MET A 30 -18.42 -4.09 -17.30
CA MET A 30 -19.22 -2.89 -17.03
C MET A 30 -20.70 -3.23 -16.76
N ASN A 31 -21.20 -4.35 -17.28
CA ASN A 31 -22.56 -4.79 -17.00
C ASN A 31 -22.70 -5.31 -15.57
N ASP A 32 -21.69 -6.03 -15.06
CA ASP A 32 -21.69 -6.54 -13.69
C ASP A 32 -21.65 -5.37 -12.69
N ILE A 33 -20.82 -4.35 -12.97
CA ILE A 33 -20.76 -3.15 -12.15
C ILE A 33 -22.11 -2.39 -12.16
N ALA A 34 -22.74 -2.24 -13.32
CA ALA A 34 -24.05 -1.58 -13.41
C ALA A 34 -25.13 -2.36 -12.66
N ALA A 35 -25.11 -3.69 -12.75
CA ALA A 35 -26.05 -4.56 -12.05
C ALA A 35 -25.86 -4.48 -10.52
N GLU A 36 -24.65 -4.51 -10.02
CA GLU A 36 -24.34 -4.38 -8.59
C GLU A 36 -24.80 -3.02 -8.02
N LEU A 37 -24.61 -1.96 -8.79
CA LEU A 37 -25.09 -0.62 -8.43
C LEU A 37 -26.60 -0.42 -8.53
N GLY A 38 -27.34 -1.37 -9.14
CA GLY A 38 -28.75 -1.22 -9.43
C GLY A 38 -29.07 -0.13 -10.46
N VAL A 39 -28.14 0.14 -11.38
CA VAL A 39 -28.31 1.17 -12.42
C VAL A 39 -28.27 0.58 -13.83
N THR A 40 -28.76 1.33 -14.82
CA THR A 40 -28.63 0.94 -16.21
C THR A 40 -27.17 1.12 -16.69
N LYS A 41 -26.74 0.29 -17.66
CA LYS A 41 -25.45 0.43 -18.33
C LYS A 41 -25.25 1.86 -18.86
N ALA A 42 -26.29 2.46 -19.48
CA ALA A 42 -26.24 3.82 -19.99
C ALA A 42 -26.00 4.87 -18.88
N ALA A 43 -26.52 4.64 -17.69
CA ALA A 43 -26.25 5.51 -16.53
C ALA A 43 -24.80 5.40 -16.05
N LEU A 44 -24.23 4.20 -16.01
CA LEU A 44 -22.82 4.00 -15.67
C LEU A 44 -21.88 4.69 -16.67
N TYR A 45 -22.15 4.55 -17.98
CA TYR A 45 -21.34 5.16 -19.05
C TYR A 45 -21.39 6.70 -19.07
N LYS A 46 -22.30 7.35 -18.37
CA LYS A 46 -22.26 8.80 -18.15
C LYS A 46 -21.12 9.24 -17.23
N HIS A 47 -20.69 8.35 -16.34
CA HIS A 47 -19.65 8.63 -15.35
C HIS A 47 -18.27 8.09 -15.76
N TYR A 48 -18.23 6.90 -16.37
CA TYR A 48 -17.01 6.20 -16.78
C TYR A 48 -17.19 5.56 -18.15
N LYS A 49 -16.32 5.87 -19.10
CA LYS A 49 -16.39 5.39 -20.48
C LYS A 49 -15.92 3.94 -20.66
N SER A 50 -15.13 3.44 -19.71
CA SER A 50 -14.56 2.11 -19.76
C SER A 50 -14.23 1.58 -18.37
N LYS A 51 -14.03 0.28 -18.27
CA LYS A 51 -13.51 -0.38 -17.07
C LYS A 51 -12.09 0.10 -16.72
N GLN A 52 -11.30 0.41 -17.75
CA GLN A 52 -9.97 0.96 -17.61
C GLN A 52 -9.98 2.34 -16.93
N GLU A 53 -10.89 3.24 -17.31
CA GLU A 53 -11.05 4.55 -16.67
C GLU A 53 -11.44 4.43 -15.19
N ILE A 54 -12.24 3.41 -14.84
CA ILE A 54 -12.56 3.10 -13.44
C ILE A 54 -11.29 2.66 -12.70
N LEU A 55 -10.48 1.78 -13.28
CA LEU A 55 -9.23 1.32 -12.69
C LEU A 55 -8.24 2.47 -12.46
N GLU A 56 -8.08 3.33 -13.45
CA GLU A 56 -7.22 4.53 -13.36
C GLU A 56 -7.66 5.45 -12.20
N SER A 57 -8.97 5.64 -12.06
CA SER A 57 -9.53 6.43 -10.95
C SER A 57 -9.36 5.73 -9.59
N ILE A 58 -9.39 4.40 -9.54
CA ILE A 58 -9.07 3.62 -8.32
C ILE A 58 -7.60 3.82 -7.93
N VAL A 59 -6.68 3.74 -8.90
CA VAL A 59 -5.24 3.98 -8.69
C VAL A 59 -4.99 5.41 -8.21
N GLU A 60 -5.62 6.41 -8.82
CA GLU A 60 -5.51 7.80 -8.39
C GLU A 60 -6.00 7.99 -6.94
N ARG A 61 -7.14 7.39 -6.57
CA ARG A 61 -7.65 7.43 -5.20
C ARG A 61 -6.68 6.77 -4.21
N MET A 62 -6.06 5.63 -4.57
CA MET A 62 -5.03 5.01 -3.74
C MET A 62 -3.86 5.95 -3.48
N ASN A 63 -3.35 6.62 -4.52
CA ASN A 63 -2.27 7.60 -4.38
C ASN A 63 -2.65 8.77 -3.46
N GLN A 64 -3.90 9.27 -3.58
CA GLN A 64 -4.41 10.33 -2.71
C GLN A 64 -4.49 9.87 -1.25
N MET A 65 -5.01 8.67 -0.99
CA MET A 65 -5.09 8.10 0.36
C MET A 65 -3.71 7.91 0.98
N ASP A 66 -2.72 7.48 0.20
CA ASP A 66 -1.34 7.33 0.66
C ASP A 66 -0.71 8.68 1.04
N ALA A 67 -0.89 9.71 0.20
CA ALA A 67 -0.40 11.07 0.48
C ALA A 67 -1.08 11.69 1.72
N GLU A 68 -2.41 11.56 1.83
CA GLU A 68 -3.17 12.05 2.99
C GLU A 68 -2.71 11.37 4.29
N ARG A 69 -2.43 10.07 4.25
CA ARG A 69 -1.94 9.33 5.41
C ARG A 69 -0.51 9.75 5.79
N ALA A 70 0.42 9.88 4.84
CA ALA A 70 1.76 10.36 5.11
C ALA A 70 1.71 11.73 5.78
N LYS A 71 0.91 12.66 5.24
CA LYS A 71 0.68 13.98 5.83
C LYS A 71 0.06 13.93 7.22
N LYS A 72 -0.97 13.11 7.42
CA LYS A 72 -1.66 12.95 8.73
C LYS A 72 -0.70 12.50 9.83
N TYR A 73 0.26 11.67 9.50
CA TYR A 73 1.28 11.17 10.43
C TYR A 73 2.57 11.98 10.38
N GLU A 74 2.58 13.11 9.65
CA GLU A 74 3.72 14.02 9.51
C GLU A 74 5.00 13.26 9.11
N MET A 75 4.86 12.30 8.20
CA MET A 75 6.00 11.59 7.66
C MET A 75 6.77 12.47 6.67
N PRO A 76 8.09 12.27 6.52
CA PRO A 76 8.87 13.06 5.58
C PRO A 76 8.31 13.00 4.16
N GLU A 77 8.11 14.19 3.57
CA GLU A 77 7.60 14.38 2.21
C GLU A 77 8.60 15.16 1.35
N GLY A 78 8.40 15.18 0.05
CA GLY A 78 9.22 15.92 -0.89
C GLY A 78 10.05 15.02 -1.82
N ASN A 79 11.17 15.56 -2.32
CA ASN A 79 12.10 14.73 -3.09
C ASN A 79 12.88 13.75 -2.18
N MET A 80 13.53 12.76 -2.79
CA MET A 80 14.18 11.69 -2.01
C MET A 80 15.26 12.20 -1.02
N ALA A 81 15.97 13.27 -1.35
CA ALA A 81 16.98 13.85 -0.45
C ALA A 81 16.31 14.49 0.78
N GLU A 82 15.19 15.19 0.60
CA GLU A 82 14.37 15.75 1.68
C GLU A 82 13.76 14.64 2.55
N VAL A 83 13.26 13.60 1.94
CA VAL A 83 12.72 12.41 2.64
C VAL A 83 13.79 11.77 3.51
N ILE A 84 14.99 11.50 2.97
CA ILE A 84 16.11 10.92 3.74
C ILE A 84 16.51 11.83 4.89
N ALA A 85 16.64 13.15 4.65
CA ALA A 85 16.96 14.11 5.70
C ALA A 85 15.90 14.09 6.81
N GLY A 86 14.61 14.09 6.43
CA GLY A 86 13.51 14.03 7.38
C GLY A 86 13.51 12.73 8.22
N TYR A 87 13.81 11.57 7.63
CA TYR A 87 13.89 10.31 8.38
C TYR A 87 15.03 10.30 9.42
N LYS A 88 16.13 11.03 9.21
CA LYS A 88 17.21 11.15 10.22
C LYS A 88 16.71 11.82 11.50
N ASP A 89 15.79 12.76 11.37
CA ASP A 89 15.24 13.54 12.48
C ASP A 89 13.92 12.93 13.01
N THR A 90 13.39 11.89 12.36
CA THR A 90 12.15 11.26 12.77
C THR A 90 12.37 10.29 13.91
N ALA A 91 11.66 10.49 15.03
CA ALA A 91 11.72 9.59 16.18
C ALA A 91 11.32 8.15 15.79
N LEU A 92 12.06 7.16 16.31
CA LEU A 92 11.83 5.75 16.01
C LEU A 92 10.38 5.31 16.34
N ASP A 93 9.81 5.78 17.44
CA ASP A 93 8.43 5.44 17.82
C ASP A 93 7.42 5.95 16.79
N LYS A 94 7.69 7.07 16.14
CA LYS A 94 6.84 7.58 15.04
C LYS A 94 6.93 6.67 13.81
N ILE A 95 8.12 6.19 13.47
CA ILE A 95 8.34 5.21 12.39
C ILE A 95 7.60 3.89 12.69
N LYS A 96 7.71 3.40 13.92
CA LYS A 96 7.00 2.19 14.39
C LYS A 96 5.48 2.37 14.26
N GLN A 97 4.95 3.48 14.77
CA GLN A 97 3.54 3.79 14.68
C GLN A 97 3.07 3.88 13.22
N TYR A 98 3.82 4.56 12.37
CA TYR A 98 3.46 4.68 10.96
C TYR A 98 3.49 3.34 10.23
N THR A 99 4.48 2.49 10.50
CA THR A 99 4.56 1.14 9.91
C THR A 99 3.34 0.29 10.28
N LYS A 100 2.91 0.37 11.56
CA LYS A 100 1.66 -0.29 12.00
C LYS A 100 0.44 0.24 11.26
N VAL A 101 0.30 1.57 11.19
CA VAL A 101 -0.83 2.21 10.50
C VAL A 101 -0.84 1.87 9.02
N GLN A 102 0.33 1.82 8.39
CA GLN A 102 0.48 1.40 7.01
C GLN A 102 0.03 -0.06 6.81
N PHE A 103 0.37 -0.95 7.73
CA PHE A 103 -0.10 -2.33 7.71
C PHE A 103 -1.62 -2.42 7.83
N LEU A 104 -2.22 -1.71 8.80
CA LEU A 104 -3.67 -1.69 9.01
C LEU A 104 -4.42 -1.08 7.82
N HIS A 105 -3.85 -0.07 7.18
CA HIS A 105 -4.39 0.48 5.95
C HIS A 105 -4.56 -0.59 4.86
N TRP A 106 -3.55 -1.42 4.64
CA TRP A 106 -3.59 -2.48 3.63
C TRP A 106 -4.42 -3.70 4.03
N THR A 107 -4.77 -3.85 5.30
CA THR A 107 -5.46 -5.03 5.83
C THR A 107 -6.87 -4.77 6.33
N GLU A 108 -7.15 -3.61 6.94
CA GLU A 108 -8.44 -3.30 7.59
C GLU A 108 -9.26 -2.25 6.83
N GLU A 109 -8.62 -1.25 6.22
CA GLU A 109 -9.37 -0.27 5.45
C GLU A 109 -9.91 -0.91 4.18
N GLU A 110 -11.21 -0.81 3.96
CA GLU A 110 -11.94 -1.58 2.95
C GLU A 110 -11.41 -1.36 1.54
N PHE A 111 -11.18 -0.11 1.14
CA PHE A 111 -10.74 0.23 -0.21
C PHE A 111 -9.30 -0.26 -0.49
N PRO A 112 -8.27 0.02 0.33
CA PRO A 112 -6.91 -0.49 0.11
C PRO A 112 -6.80 -2.01 0.22
N CYS A 113 -7.54 -2.62 1.16
CA CYS A 113 -7.57 -4.07 1.31
C CYS A 113 -8.11 -4.75 0.04
N ARG A 114 -9.20 -4.24 -0.54
CA ARG A 114 -9.74 -4.72 -1.81
C ARG A 114 -8.78 -4.50 -2.97
N PHE A 115 -8.12 -3.33 -3.02
CA PHE A 115 -7.12 -3.04 -4.05
C PHE A 115 -5.95 -4.04 -4.00
N ARG A 116 -5.40 -4.30 -2.82
CA ARG A 116 -4.36 -5.32 -2.62
C ARG A 116 -4.82 -6.71 -3.09
N LYS A 117 -6.03 -7.12 -2.72
CA LYS A 117 -6.61 -8.42 -3.11
C LYS A 117 -6.79 -8.52 -4.62
N MET A 118 -7.31 -7.48 -5.27
CA MET A 118 -7.43 -7.43 -6.73
C MET A 118 -6.06 -7.61 -7.40
N LEU A 119 -5.05 -6.86 -6.99
CA LEU A 119 -3.70 -6.96 -7.55
C LEU A 119 -3.10 -8.36 -7.34
N THR A 120 -3.33 -8.96 -6.16
CA THR A 120 -2.86 -10.32 -5.85
C THR A 120 -3.50 -11.37 -6.76
N LEU A 121 -4.79 -11.24 -7.08
CA LEU A 121 -5.49 -12.15 -7.99
C LEU A 121 -5.01 -12.02 -9.44
N GLU A 122 -4.70 -10.81 -9.88
CA GLU A 122 -4.50 -10.48 -11.29
C GLU A 122 -3.03 -10.46 -11.72
N GLN A 123 -2.07 -10.45 -10.80
CA GLN A 123 -0.64 -10.32 -11.10
C GLN A 123 -0.09 -11.36 -12.10
N TYR A 124 -0.73 -12.51 -12.24
CA TYR A 124 -0.32 -13.58 -13.17
C TYR A 124 -1.22 -13.67 -14.41
N ARG A 125 -2.24 -12.81 -14.52
CA ARG A 125 -3.23 -12.88 -15.59
C ARG A 125 -3.12 -11.75 -16.59
N ASP A 126 -2.59 -10.61 -16.14
CA ASP A 126 -2.54 -9.38 -16.91
C ASP A 126 -1.23 -8.64 -16.63
N PRO A 127 -0.45 -8.24 -17.68
CA PRO A 127 0.83 -7.54 -17.50
C PRO A 127 0.73 -6.19 -16.79
N ASP A 128 -0.34 -5.42 -17.06
CA ASP A 128 -0.52 -4.09 -16.44
C ASP A 128 -0.85 -4.25 -14.94
N MET A 129 -1.64 -5.29 -14.60
CA MET A 129 -1.90 -5.64 -13.20
C MET A 129 -0.65 -6.16 -12.50
N ALA A 130 0.20 -6.92 -13.20
CA ALA A 130 1.48 -7.36 -12.68
C ALA A 130 2.39 -6.15 -12.37
N GLU A 131 2.42 -5.15 -13.23
CA GLU A 131 3.18 -3.92 -13.00
C GLU A 131 2.64 -3.14 -11.79
N LEU A 132 1.32 -2.97 -11.68
CA LEU A 132 0.69 -2.35 -10.51
C LEU A 132 1.02 -3.12 -9.23
N TYR A 133 0.92 -4.46 -9.25
CA TYR A 133 1.31 -5.29 -8.11
C TYR A 133 2.76 -5.05 -7.69
N GLN A 134 3.70 -5.05 -8.64
CA GLN A 134 5.10 -4.78 -8.37
C GLN A 134 5.32 -3.39 -7.78
N ASN A 135 4.62 -2.37 -8.29
CA ASN A 135 4.76 -1.00 -7.85
C ASN A 135 4.20 -0.75 -6.45
N TYR A 136 3.06 -1.36 -6.11
CA TYR A 136 2.40 -1.13 -4.81
C TYR A 136 2.81 -2.10 -3.71
N LEU A 137 3.15 -3.35 -4.05
CA LEU A 137 3.27 -4.42 -3.05
C LEU A 137 4.63 -5.12 -3.01
N ALA A 138 5.48 -4.99 -4.03
CA ALA A 138 6.74 -5.72 -4.08
C ALA A 138 7.94 -4.80 -4.39
N LYS A 139 8.27 -4.61 -5.66
CA LYS A 139 9.45 -3.85 -6.09
C LYS A 139 9.43 -2.39 -5.62
N GLY A 140 8.27 -1.73 -5.69
CA GLY A 140 8.12 -0.31 -5.31
C GLY A 140 8.47 -0.06 -3.85
N PRO A 141 7.82 -0.71 -2.86
CA PRO A 141 8.15 -0.57 -1.45
C PRO A 141 9.61 -0.91 -1.14
N VAL A 142 10.13 -2.01 -1.68
CA VAL A 142 11.55 -2.39 -1.47
C VAL A 142 12.49 -1.30 -2.00
N ALA A 143 12.26 -0.80 -3.21
CA ALA A 143 13.11 0.24 -3.80
C ALA A 143 13.03 1.58 -3.05
N TYR A 144 11.86 1.92 -2.51
CA TYR A 144 11.70 3.11 -1.69
C TYR A 144 12.46 3.01 -0.36
N ILE A 145 12.31 1.90 0.35
CA ILE A 145 12.99 1.62 1.63
C ILE A 145 14.51 1.49 1.42
N GLU A 146 14.96 0.86 0.34
CA GLU A 146 16.38 0.76 -0.05
C GLU A 146 17.02 2.16 -0.15
N LYS A 147 16.37 3.10 -0.83
CA LYS A 147 16.88 4.47 -0.94
C LYS A 147 16.97 5.18 0.42
N ILE A 148 16.01 4.94 1.31
CA ILE A 148 16.05 5.49 2.67
C ILE A 148 17.25 4.89 3.42
N PHE A 149 17.42 3.58 3.45
CA PHE A 149 18.54 2.95 4.15
C PHE A 149 19.90 3.34 3.56
N ALA A 150 20.04 3.41 2.23
CA ALA A 150 21.26 3.89 1.59
C ALA A 150 21.65 5.30 2.09
N GLY A 151 20.69 6.20 2.19
CA GLY A 151 20.93 7.56 2.70
C GLY A 151 21.18 7.65 4.21
N LEU A 152 20.57 6.75 5.01
CA LEU A 152 20.73 6.73 6.46
C LEU A 152 22.06 6.10 6.88
N THR A 153 22.41 4.92 6.34
CA THR A 153 23.60 4.15 6.74
C THR A 153 24.86 4.58 6.00
N LYS A 154 24.77 5.36 4.93
CA LYS A 154 25.88 5.71 4.01
C LYS A 154 26.57 4.47 3.42
N ASN A 155 25.89 3.33 3.40
CA ASN A 155 26.36 2.06 2.89
C ASN A 155 25.38 1.49 1.86
N ASP A 156 25.63 1.79 0.59
CA ASP A 156 24.76 1.35 -0.52
C ASP A 156 24.75 -0.18 -0.70
N LYS A 157 25.82 -0.87 -0.26
CA LYS A 157 25.95 -2.31 -0.51
C LYS A 157 24.95 -3.15 0.29
N ASP A 158 24.62 -2.71 1.49
CA ASP A 158 23.72 -3.44 2.39
C ASP A 158 22.28 -2.90 2.39
N ALA A 159 22.06 -1.70 1.82
CA ALA A 159 20.77 -1.02 1.85
C ALA A 159 19.62 -1.86 1.29
N ARG A 160 19.86 -2.56 0.17
CA ARG A 160 18.85 -3.46 -0.42
C ARG A 160 18.54 -4.65 0.46
N GLN A 161 19.56 -5.24 1.10
CA GLN A 161 19.37 -6.35 2.02
C GLN A 161 18.59 -5.89 3.26
N LEU A 162 18.91 -4.73 3.82
CA LEU A 162 18.16 -4.13 4.92
C LEU A 162 16.69 -3.85 4.54
N ALA A 163 16.44 -3.36 3.32
CA ALA A 163 15.08 -3.14 2.83
C ALA A 163 14.28 -4.46 2.72
N LEU A 164 14.89 -5.53 2.24
CA LEU A 164 14.29 -6.86 2.18
C LEU A 164 14.03 -7.44 3.58
N GLU A 165 14.98 -7.31 4.50
CA GLU A 165 14.83 -7.76 5.88
C GLU A 165 13.75 -7.00 6.63
N PHE A 166 13.59 -5.71 6.36
CA PHE A 166 12.54 -4.89 6.95
C PHE A 166 11.17 -5.19 6.36
N TYR A 167 11.04 -5.15 5.03
CA TYR A 167 9.74 -5.23 4.37
C TYR A 167 9.26 -6.67 4.15
N GLY A 168 10.15 -7.63 3.94
CA GLY A 168 9.79 -9.01 3.64
C GLY A 168 8.85 -9.66 4.66
N PRO A 169 9.11 -9.57 5.98
CA PRO A 169 8.18 -10.06 7.00
C PRO A 169 6.83 -9.32 6.99
N ILE A 170 6.81 -8.01 6.77
CA ILE A 170 5.56 -7.22 6.68
C ILE A 170 4.72 -7.70 5.48
N PHE A 171 5.37 -7.93 4.34
CA PHE A 171 4.70 -8.46 3.16
C PHE A 171 4.10 -9.86 3.40
N LEU A 172 4.83 -10.75 4.08
CA LEU A 172 4.29 -12.06 4.48
C LEU A 172 3.10 -11.94 5.43
N LEU A 173 3.14 -10.98 6.35
CA LEU A 173 2.09 -10.76 7.33
C LEU A 173 0.75 -10.33 6.70
N TYR A 174 0.73 -9.74 5.49
CA TYR A 174 -0.53 -9.50 4.75
C TYR A 174 -1.28 -10.82 4.48
N SER A 175 -0.56 -11.85 4.03
CA SER A 175 -1.14 -13.15 3.75
C SER A 175 -1.60 -13.87 5.02
N LEU A 176 -0.80 -13.80 6.09
CA LEU A 176 -1.19 -14.34 7.40
C LEU A 176 -2.42 -13.63 7.96
N TYR A 177 -2.48 -12.30 7.83
CA TYR A 177 -3.64 -11.51 8.27
C TYR A 177 -4.93 -11.95 7.55
N ASP A 178 -4.88 -12.22 6.26
CA ASP A 178 -6.06 -12.67 5.50
C ASP A 178 -6.53 -14.06 5.94
N GLY A 179 -5.62 -14.95 6.34
CA GLY A 179 -5.92 -16.36 6.66
C GLY A 179 -6.13 -16.67 8.15
N MET A 180 -5.74 -15.81 9.07
CA MET A 180 -5.87 -16.03 10.52
C MET A 180 -7.16 -15.45 11.08
N ASP A 181 -7.77 -16.12 12.06
CA ASP A 181 -8.94 -15.62 12.79
C ASP A 181 -8.53 -14.51 13.78
N GLU A 182 -7.42 -14.70 14.49
CA GLU A 182 -6.90 -13.76 15.49
C GLU A 182 -6.09 -12.62 14.87
N LYS A 183 -6.77 -11.65 14.24
CA LYS A 183 -6.15 -10.50 13.55
C LYS A 183 -5.21 -9.68 14.42
N GLN A 184 -5.52 -9.54 15.72
CA GLN A 184 -4.70 -8.79 16.66
C GLN A 184 -3.29 -9.39 16.85
N ASP A 185 -3.17 -10.72 16.76
CA ASP A 185 -1.87 -11.37 16.92
C ASP A 185 -0.95 -11.05 15.73
N VAL A 186 -1.50 -10.98 14.52
CA VAL A 186 -0.72 -10.58 13.34
C VAL A 186 -0.26 -9.11 13.47
N THR A 187 -1.12 -8.22 13.96
CA THR A 187 -0.74 -6.82 14.22
C THR A 187 0.39 -6.71 15.25
N LYS A 188 0.34 -7.53 16.33
CA LYS A 188 1.46 -7.61 17.31
C LYS A 188 2.75 -8.14 16.68
N MET A 189 2.67 -9.08 15.72
CA MET A 189 3.86 -9.55 14.98
C MET A 189 4.53 -8.43 14.19
N VAL A 190 3.75 -7.52 13.57
CA VAL A 190 4.29 -6.33 12.91
C VAL A 190 5.05 -5.45 13.91
N GLU A 191 4.44 -5.12 15.05
CA GLU A 191 5.05 -4.30 16.09
C GLU A 191 6.36 -4.92 16.61
N GLN A 192 6.34 -6.22 16.91
CA GLN A 192 7.51 -6.97 17.36
C GLN A 192 8.61 -7.02 16.31
N HIS A 193 8.24 -7.17 15.04
CA HIS A 193 9.21 -7.18 13.96
C HIS A 193 9.93 -5.83 13.86
N VAL A 194 9.19 -4.72 13.82
CA VAL A 194 9.77 -3.37 13.75
C VAL A 194 10.66 -3.09 14.95
N GLU A 195 10.24 -3.45 16.17
CA GLU A 195 11.02 -3.31 17.40
C GLU A 195 12.37 -4.06 17.33
N ARG A 196 12.33 -5.34 16.94
CA ARG A 196 13.55 -6.17 16.83
C ARG A 196 14.48 -5.67 15.73
N PHE A 197 13.91 -5.26 14.60
CA PHE A 197 14.68 -4.73 13.49
C PHE A 197 15.43 -3.45 13.88
N SER A 198 14.74 -2.52 14.55
CA SER A 198 15.31 -1.26 15.00
C SER A 198 16.44 -1.46 16.00
N LYS A 199 16.25 -2.32 17.02
CA LYS A 199 17.33 -2.65 18.00
C LYS A 199 18.57 -3.19 17.32
N ARG A 200 18.39 -4.09 16.33
CA ARG A 200 19.53 -4.67 15.62
C ARG A 200 20.31 -3.63 14.81
N LEU A 201 19.62 -2.62 14.24
CA LEU A 201 20.31 -1.52 13.55
C LEU A 201 21.14 -0.66 14.52
N GLU A 202 20.58 -0.33 15.69
CA GLU A 202 21.26 0.45 16.74
C GLU A 202 22.53 -0.28 17.21
N ASP A 203 22.43 -1.58 17.52
CA ASP A 203 23.56 -2.43 17.96
C ASP A 203 24.69 -2.48 16.90
N THR A 204 24.32 -2.51 15.62
CA THR A 204 25.28 -2.53 14.50
C THR A 204 26.02 -1.20 14.36
N GLU A 205 25.33 -0.08 14.52
CA GLU A 205 25.93 1.26 14.45
C GLU A 205 26.87 1.53 15.63
N GLU A 206 26.54 1.06 16.84
CA GLU A 206 27.40 1.19 18.02
C GLU A 206 28.68 0.35 17.90
N SER A 207 28.59 -0.82 17.30
CA SER A 207 29.74 -1.69 17.06
C SER A 207 30.70 -1.08 16.04
N SER A 208 30.16 -0.48 14.96
CA SER A 208 30.97 0.19 13.91
C SER A 208 31.66 1.47 14.34
N LYS A 209 31.29 2.06 15.47
CA LYS A 209 31.91 3.27 16.05
C LYS A 209 33.07 2.94 17.01
N LYS A 210 33.21 1.67 17.40
CA LYS A 210 34.24 1.19 18.34
C LYS A 210 35.47 0.60 17.66
N ASP A 211 35.37 0.32 16.35
CA ASP A 211 36.44 -0.13 15.48
C ASP A 211 37.02 1.07 14.68
#